data_094292a25b3abf21fcf576dba24c1ec4
#
_entry.id   094292a25b3abf21fcf576dba24c1ec4
#
_cell.length_a   1.000
_cell.length_b   1.000
_cell.length_c   1.000
_cell.angle_alpha   90.00
_cell.angle_beta   90.00
_cell.angle_gamma   90.00
#
_symmetry.space_group_name_H-M   'P 1'
#
loop_
_entity.id
_entity.type
_entity.pdbx_description
1 polymer ?
#
loop_
_entity_poly.entity_id
_entity_poly.type
_entity_poly.pdbx_seq_one_letter_code
_entity_poly.pdbx_strand_id
1 'polypeptide(L)' 'MTDQNTTTIRQMCDAFGVTPRTLRFYESKELLFPFRAGQKRLFTKRDRARLKLILRGKRFGFSLEEIRQL' A
#
# COMPACT_ATOMS: atom_id res chain seq x y z
N MET A 1 -3.49 21.05 5.02
CA MET A 1 -4.21 20.55 4.56
C MET A 1 -4.00 19.39 3.86
N THR A 2 -3.12 19.11 3.42
CA THR A 2 -2.86 18.00 2.74
C THR A 2 -2.72 16.77 3.48
N ASP A 3 -2.60 16.82 4.77
CA ASP A 3 -2.41 15.64 5.55
C ASP A 3 -3.56 14.70 5.50
N GLN A 4 -4.73 15.20 5.14
CA GLN A 4 -5.84 14.32 5.04
C GLN A 4 -5.69 13.34 3.95
N ASN A 5 -4.77 13.54 3.05
CA ASN A 5 -4.54 12.62 1.94
C ASN A 5 -3.48 11.59 2.24
N THR A 6 -2.93 11.60 3.44
CA THR A 6 -1.93 10.60 3.80
C THR A 6 -2.43 9.72 4.93
N THR A 7 -1.90 8.53 5.00
CA THR A 7 -2.32 7.50 5.94
C THR A 7 -1.07 6.85 6.51
N THR A 8 -1.04 6.66 7.83
CA THR A 8 0.11 6.01 8.45
C THR A 8 0.05 4.51 8.17
N ILE A 9 1.18 3.83 8.40
CA ILE A 9 1.22 2.39 8.16
C ILE A 9 0.19 1.68 9.04
N ARG A 10 0.00 2.16 10.27
CA ARG A 10 -0.96 1.55 11.17
C ARG A 10 -2.37 1.72 10.65
N GLN A 11 -2.69 2.91 10.15
CA GLN A 11 -4.01 3.15 9.61
C GLN A 11 -4.26 2.30 8.36
N MET A 12 -3.22 2.12 7.54
CA MET A 12 -3.34 1.25 6.37
C MET A 12 -3.62 -0.19 6.79
N CYS A 13 -2.90 -0.66 7.80
CA CYS A 13 -3.10 -2.02 8.27
C CYS A 13 -4.53 -2.21 8.78
N ASP A 14 -5.02 -1.24 9.54
CA ASP A 14 -6.37 -1.35 10.09
C ASP A 14 -7.42 -1.28 8.99
N ALA A 15 -7.21 -0.40 8.01
CA ALA A 15 -8.20 -0.21 6.96
C ALA A 15 -8.30 -1.40 6.01
N PHE A 16 -7.18 -2.05 5.75
CA PHE A 16 -7.13 -3.11 4.75
C PHE A 16 -6.93 -4.51 5.32
N GLY A 17 -6.79 -4.62 6.63
CA GLY A 17 -6.62 -5.93 7.26
C GLY A 17 -5.31 -6.60 6.90
N VAL A 18 -4.24 -5.84 6.80
CA VAL A 18 -2.93 -6.37 6.45
C VAL A 18 -1.94 -6.01 7.55
N THR A 19 -0.75 -6.59 7.48
CA THR A 19 0.28 -6.35 8.48
C THR A 19 1.30 -5.34 7.94
N PRO A 20 2.04 -4.67 8.84
CA PRO A 20 3.11 -3.79 8.38
C PRO A 20 4.12 -4.50 7.50
N ARG A 21 4.37 -5.78 7.80
CA ARG A 21 5.31 -6.56 7.01
C ARG A 21 4.83 -6.69 5.57
N THR A 22 3.54 -6.91 5.39
CA THR A 22 2.94 -7.02 4.07
C THR A 22 3.13 -5.72 3.28
N LEU A 23 2.89 -4.59 3.95
CA LEU A 23 3.02 -3.30 3.28
C LEU A 23 4.47 -3.02 2.90
N ARG A 24 5.41 -3.35 3.78
CA ARG A 24 6.82 -3.15 3.48
C ARG A 24 7.27 -4.07 2.34
N PHE A 25 6.69 -5.26 2.27
CA PHE A 25 6.98 -6.17 1.18
C PHE A 25 6.52 -5.58 -0.15
N TYR A 26 5.30 -5.02 -0.19
CA TYR A 26 4.80 -4.43 -1.42
C TYR A 26 5.61 -3.19 -1.80
N GLU A 27 6.09 -2.45 -0.82
CA GLU A 27 6.94 -1.31 -1.08
C GLU A 27 8.25 -1.79 -1.72
N SER A 28 8.82 -2.87 -1.22
CA SER A 28 10.08 -3.39 -1.76
C SER A 28 9.92 -3.91 -3.18
N LYS A 29 8.69 -4.25 -3.56
CA LYS A 29 8.39 -4.70 -4.92
C LYS A 29 7.96 -3.55 -5.82
N GLU A 30 8.08 -2.33 -5.31
CA GLU A 30 7.74 -1.13 -6.07
C GLU A 30 6.26 -1.09 -6.47
N LEU A 31 5.42 -1.63 -5.60
CA LEU A 31 3.99 -1.56 -5.81
C LEU A 31 3.36 -0.43 -5.01
N LEU A 32 4.02 0.02 -3.95
CA LEU A 32 3.59 1.13 -3.14
C LEU A 32 4.75 2.10 -2.99
N PHE A 33 4.43 3.40 -2.93
CA PHE A 33 5.46 4.42 -2.88
C PHE A 33 5.13 5.45 -1.79
N PRO A 34 5.21 5.06 -0.52
CA PRO A 34 4.90 6.02 0.56
C PRO A 34 5.96 7.08 0.69
N PHE A 35 5.56 8.24 1.20
CA PHE A 35 6.50 9.27 1.57
C PHE A 35 7.15 8.88 2.88
N ARG A 36 8.35 9.39 3.09
CA ARG A 36 9.03 9.24 4.36
C ARG A 36 9.03 10.57 5.08
N ALA A 37 8.49 10.59 6.30
CA ALA A 37 8.52 11.75 7.16
C ALA A 37 9.30 11.34 8.39
N GLY A 38 10.61 11.58 8.38
CA GLY A 38 11.49 11.03 9.40
C GLY A 38 11.52 9.53 9.24
N GLN A 39 11.15 8.81 10.28
CA GLN A 39 11.13 7.36 10.21
C GLN A 39 9.75 6.82 9.90
N LYS A 40 8.78 7.70 9.69
CA LYS A 40 7.44 7.26 9.42
C LYS A 40 7.19 7.11 7.93
N ARG A 41 6.34 6.16 7.58
CA ARG A 41 5.85 6.01 6.23
C ARG A 41 4.48 6.62 6.17
N LEU A 42 4.25 7.47 5.17
CA LEU A 42 2.93 8.08 4.95
C LEU A 42 2.45 7.65 3.59
N PHE A 43 1.38 6.88 3.58
CA PHE A 43 0.84 6.34 2.34
C PHE A 43 -0.16 7.32 1.75
N THR A 44 -0.10 7.51 0.43
CA THR A 44 -0.93 8.48 -0.24
C THR A 44 -2.27 7.88 -0.61
N LYS A 45 -3.16 8.73 -1.08
CA LYS A 45 -4.43 8.28 -1.59
C LYS A 45 -4.21 7.31 -2.76
N ARG A 46 -3.18 7.58 -3.56
CA ARG A 46 -2.82 6.72 -4.67
C ARG A 46 -2.39 5.34 -4.17
N ASP A 47 -1.61 5.31 -3.09
CA ASP A 47 -1.19 4.06 -2.50
C ASP A 47 -2.39 3.26 -2.00
N ARG A 48 -3.37 3.93 -1.42
CA ARG A 48 -4.56 3.23 -0.95
C ARG A 48 -5.31 2.59 -2.10
N ALA A 49 -5.44 3.32 -3.21
CA ALA A 49 -6.12 2.77 -4.38
C ALA A 49 -5.33 1.59 -4.94
N ARG A 50 -4.00 1.71 -4.97
CA ARG A 50 -3.17 0.62 -5.47
C ARG A 50 -3.25 -0.61 -4.56
N LEU A 51 -3.25 -0.40 -3.25
CA LEU A 51 -3.34 -1.53 -2.34
C LEU A 51 -4.65 -2.27 -2.54
N LYS A 52 -5.72 -1.53 -2.77
CA LYS A 52 -7.00 -2.14 -3.03
C LYS A 52 -6.92 -3.04 -4.27
N LEU A 53 -6.26 -2.57 -5.32
CA LEU A 53 -6.07 -3.36 -6.54
C LEU A 53 -5.19 -4.58 -6.28
N ILE A 54 -4.13 -4.41 -5.51
CA ILE A 54 -3.22 -5.51 -5.20
C ILE A 54 -3.97 -6.62 -4.48
N LEU A 55 -4.72 -6.24 -3.45
CA LEU A 55 -5.43 -7.24 -2.65
C LEU A 55 -6.52 -7.93 -3.47
N ARG A 56 -7.19 -7.19 -4.35
CA ARG A 56 -8.20 -7.78 -5.22
C ARG A 56 -7.56 -8.74 -6.20
N GLY A 57 -6.43 -8.35 -6.78
CA GLY A 57 -5.74 -9.22 -7.73
C GLY A 57 -5.25 -10.49 -7.07
N LYS A 58 -4.73 -10.37 -5.84
CA LYS A 58 -4.28 -11.54 -5.11
C LYS A 58 -5.44 -12.49 -4.84
N ARG A 59 -6.60 -11.92 -4.53
CA ARG A 59 -7.78 -12.74 -4.26
C ARG A 59 -8.18 -13.54 -5.50
N PHE A 60 -7.98 -12.97 -6.70
CA PHE A 60 -8.30 -13.67 -7.93
C PHE A 60 -7.16 -14.53 -8.44
N GLY A 61 -6.08 -14.61 -7.70
CA GLY A 61 -4.98 -15.50 -8.05
C GLY A 61 -3.93 -14.91 -8.98
N PHE A 62 -3.94 -13.59 -9.21
CA PHE A 62 -2.91 -12.98 -10.04
C PHE A 62 -1.60 -12.91 -9.28
N SER A 63 -0.49 -13.05 -9.99
CA SER A 63 0.82 -12.87 -9.39
C SER A 63 1.09 -11.38 -9.21
N LEU A 64 2.07 -11.05 -8.39
CA LEU A 64 2.43 -9.64 -8.20
C LEU A 64 2.90 -9.02 -9.49
N GLU A 65 3.57 -9.80 -10.33
CA GLU A 65 4.04 -9.28 -11.60
C GLU A 65 2.86 -8.92 -12.50
N GLU A 66 1.84 -9.75 -12.51
CA GLU A 66 0.64 -9.47 -13.29
C GLU A 66 -0.09 -8.26 -12.75
N ILE A 67 -0.15 -8.13 -11.43
CA ILE A 67 -0.80 -7.01 -10.80
C ILE A 67 -0.07 -5.72 -11.12
N ARG A 68 1.26 -5.77 -11.16
CA ARG A 68 2.06 -4.59 -11.45
C ARG A 68 1.73 -4.02 -12.83
N GLN A 69 1.36 -4.88 -13.75
CA GLN A 69 1.07 -4.46 -15.11
C GLN A 69 -0.32 -3.89 -15.29
N LEU A 70 -1.13 -3.92 -14.27
CA LEU A 70 -2.42 -3.29 -14.33
C LEU A 70 -2.27 -1.78 -14.07
#